data_dbc257f64e3556205a9550bca56d2e6d
#
_entry.id   dbc257f64e3556205a9550bca56d2e6d
#
_cell.length_a   1.000
_cell.length_b   1.000
_cell.length_c   1.000
_cell.angle_alpha   90.00
_cell.angle_beta   90.00
_cell.angle_gamma   90.00
#
_symmetry.space_group_name_H-M   'P 1'
#
loop_
_entity.id
_entity.type
_entity.pdbx_description
1 polymer ?
#
loop_
_entity_poly.entity_id
_entity_poly.type
_entity_poly.pdbx_seq_one_letter_code
_entity_poly.pdbx_strand_id
1 'polypeptide(L)' 'MSKSASTSSVYRVTEIIGTSESSWEDAAKHAVETASKKLRDLRVAEVNKLDLVIVDGKVTAFRVRVNLSFKYEGKD' A
#
# COMPACT_ATOMS: atom_id res chain seq x y z
N MET A 1 -27.12 15.79 2.70
CA MET A 1 -26.68 15.50 2.41
C MET A 1 -26.42 14.96 2.57
N SER A 2 -26.32 14.88 2.71
CA SER A 2 -25.87 14.37 2.65
C SER A 2 -25.41 13.95 2.33
N LYS A 3 -25.35 14.18 1.95
CA LYS A 3 -24.63 13.88 1.70
C LYS A 3 -23.67 13.92 2.12
N SER A 4 -23.60 14.35 2.22
CA SER A 4 -22.57 14.59 3.08
C SER A 4 -21.91 13.38 3.57
N ALA A 5 -22.47 12.30 3.49
CA ALA A 5 -21.84 11.09 3.85
C ALA A 5 -20.49 10.96 3.18
N SER A 6 -20.37 11.46 1.96
CA SER A 6 -19.12 11.33 1.24
C SER A 6 -18.01 12.14 1.88
N THR A 7 -18.34 13.21 2.59
CA THR A 7 -17.30 14.00 3.22
C THR A 7 -17.01 13.56 4.64
N SER A 8 -17.78 12.62 5.13
CA SER A 8 -17.60 12.15 6.49
C SER A 8 -17.14 10.71 6.53
N SER A 9 -16.39 10.31 5.55
CA SER A 9 -15.92 8.94 5.49
C SER A 9 -14.76 8.70 6.45
N VAL A 10 -14.63 7.47 6.88
CA VAL A 10 -13.55 7.05 7.75
C VAL A 10 -12.75 6.00 7.03
N TYR A 11 -11.44 6.09 7.11
CA TYR A 11 -10.55 5.14 6.44
C TYR A 11 -9.69 4.44 7.46
N ARG A 12 -9.32 3.24 7.13
CA ARG A 12 -8.31 2.50 7.87
C ARG A 12 -7.04 2.50 7.05
N VAL A 13 -5.92 2.45 7.73
CA VAL A 13 -4.62 2.44 7.08
C VAL A 13 -3.82 1.24 7.57
N THR A 14 -3.25 0.51 6.63
CA THR A 14 -2.39 -0.62 6.93
C THR A 14 -1.07 -0.41 6.21
N GLU A 15 0.03 -0.62 6.90
CA GLU A 15 1.35 -0.46 6.29
C GLU A 15 1.89 -1.83 5.89
N ILE A 16 2.40 -1.91 4.67
CA ILE A 16 3.04 -3.14 4.18
C ILE A 16 4.31 -2.79 3.44
N ILE A 17 5.13 -3.79 3.21
CA ILE A 17 6.37 -3.62 2.47
C ILE A 17 6.35 -4.58 1.28
N GLY A 18 6.60 -4.04 0.10
CA GLY A 18 6.76 -4.85 -1.09
C GLY A 18 8.21 -4.87 -1.52
N THR A 19 8.59 -5.92 -2.21
CA THR A 19 9.94 -6.03 -2.76
C THR A 19 9.86 -6.46 -4.21
N SER A 20 10.90 -6.10 -4.97
CA SER A 20 11.01 -6.49 -6.36
C SER A 20 12.48 -6.47 -6.75
N GLU A 21 12.86 -7.36 -7.63
CA GLU A 21 14.21 -7.34 -8.17
C GLU A 21 14.30 -6.39 -9.36
N SER A 22 13.18 -5.87 -9.83
CA SER A 22 13.13 -5.04 -11.02
C SER A 22 13.10 -3.54 -10.75
N SER A 23 12.21 -3.08 -9.90
CA SER A 23 12.04 -1.64 -9.70
C SER A 23 11.19 -1.36 -8.47
N TRP A 24 11.22 -0.12 -8.03
CA TRP A 24 10.33 0.32 -6.93
C TRP A 24 8.88 0.31 -7.38
N GLU A 25 8.61 0.70 -8.62
CA GLU A 25 7.24 0.70 -9.14
C GLU A 25 6.68 -0.71 -9.12
N ASP A 26 7.50 -1.67 -9.53
CA ASP A 26 7.06 -3.05 -9.52
C ASP A 26 6.84 -3.55 -8.09
N ALA A 27 7.71 -3.14 -7.17
CA ALA A 27 7.54 -3.50 -5.76
C ALA A 27 6.23 -2.96 -5.20
N ALA A 28 5.91 -1.71 -5.51
CA ALA A 28 4.68 -1.10 -5.03
C ALA A 28 3.45 -1.77 -5.62
N LYS A 29 3.47 -2.02 -6.92
CA LYS A 29 2.36 -2.67 -7.58
C LYS A 29 2.14 -4.07 -7.01
N HIS A 30 3.21 -4.80 -6.81
CA HIS A 30 3.14 -6.15 -6.27
C HIS A 30 2.54 -6.14 -4.86
N ALA A 31 2.95 -5.17 -4.04
CA ALA A 31 2.44 -5.06 -2.69
C ALA A 31 0.93 -4.82 -2.70
N VAL A 32 0.49 -3.87 -3.53
CA VAL A 32 -0.93 -3.52 -3.60
C VAL A 32 -1.75 -4.70 -4.11
N GLU A 33 -1.29 -5.35 -5.17
CA GLU A 33 -2.06 -6.43 -5.75
C GLU A 33 -2.12 -7.64 -4.83
N THR A 34 -1.06 -7.90 -4.10
CA THR A 34 -1.06 -8.99 -3.14
C THR A 34 -2.02 -8.69 -1.99
N ALA A 35 -1.98 -7.47 -1.50
CA ALA A 35 -2.85 -7.07 -0.39
C ALA A 35 -4.31 -7.09 -0.80
N SER A 36 -4.60 -6.72 -2.05
CA SER A 36 -5.98 -6.64 -2.50
C SER A 36 -6.67 -7.99 -2.55
N LYS A 37 -5.91 -9.08 -2.46
CA LYS A 37 -6.52 -10.40 -2.42
C LYS A 37 -7.23 -10.64 -1.10
N LYS A 38 -6.87 -9.91 -0.05
CA LYS A 38 -7.46 -10.10 1.26
C LYS A 38 -8.16 -8.87 1.78
N LEU A 39 -7.76 -7.70 1.34
CA LEU A 39 -8.36 -6.46 1.81
C LEU A 39 -9.34 -5.94 0.79
N ARG A 40 -10.48 -5.47 1.25
CA ARG A 40 -11.49 -4.93 0.36
C ARG A 40 -11.42 -3.43 0.30
N ASP A 41 -11.90 -2.89 -0.80
CA ASP A 41 -12.08 -1.45 -0.95
C ASP A 41 -10.81 -0.66 -0.77
N LEU A 42 -9.70 -1.20 -1.28
CA LEU A 42 -8.49 -0.42 -1.30
C LEU A 42 -8.70 0.77 -2.21
N ARG A 43 -8.37 1.95 -1.73
CA ARG A 43 -8.61 3.18 -2.45
C ARG A 43 -7.34 3.94 -2.76
N VAL A 44 -6.41 3.97 -1.84
CA VAL A 44 -5.19 4.75 -1.99
C VAL A 44 -4.02 3.96 -1.46
N ALA A 45 -2.91 4.00 -2.17
CA ALA A 45 -1.66 3.45 -1.70
C ALA A 45 -0.64 4.58 -1.74
N GLU A 46 -0.12 4.91 -0.58
CA GLU A 46 0.85 5.99 -0.46
C GLU A 46 2.22 5.39 -0.23
N VAL A 47 3.17 5.74 -1.08
CA VAL A 47 4.53 5.25 -0.92
C VAL A 47 5.22 6.13 0.11
N ASN A 48 5.61 5.52 1.23
CA ASN A 48 6.28 6.24 2.29
C ASN A 48 7.77 6.28 2.15
N LYS A 49 8.36 5.15 1.86
CA LYS A 49 9.81 5.04 1.80
C LYS A 49 10.23 4.10 0.71
N LEU A 50 11.35 4.41 0.12
CA LEU A 50 12.02 3.58 -0.88
C LEU A 50 13.36 3.20 -0.29
N ASP A 51 13.69 1.92 -0.31
CA ASP A 51 15.00 1.51 0.14
C ASP A 51 15.47 0.32 -0.69
N LEU A 52 16.65 -0.16 -0.36
CA LEU A 52 17.31 -1.19 -1.17
C LEU A 52 17.80 -2.29 -0.25
N VAL A 53 17.73 -3.50 -0.74
CA VAL A 53 18.35 -4.64 -0.04
C VAL A 53 19.74 -4.79 -0.63
N ILE A 54 20.73 -4.83 0.25
CA ILE A 54 22.12 -4.93 -0.14
C ILE A 54 22.70 -6.22 0.43
N VAL A 55 23.31 -7.00 -0.45
CA VAL A 55 23.98 -8.21 -0.06
C VAL A 55 25.37 -8.17 -0.66
N ASP A 56 26.39 -8.30 0.18
CA ASP A 56 27.78 -8.27 -0.24
C ASP A 56 28.10 -7.03 -1.09
N GLY A 57 27.56 -5.89 -0.64
CA GLY A 57 27.83 -4.62 -1.30
C GLY A 57 27.09 -4.41 -2.61
N LYS A 58 26.16 -5.29 -2.95
CA LYS A 58 25.40 -5.16 -4.18
C LYS A 58 23.92 -5.06 -3.90
N VAL A 59 23.23 -4.26 -4.70
CA VAL A 59 21.79 -4.12 -4.59
C VAL A 59 21.15 -5.37 -5.19
N THR A 60 20.36 -6.07 -4.40
CA THR A 60 19.70 -7.28 -4.85
C THR A 60 18.20 -7.10 -5.00
N ALA A 61 17.64 -6.09 -4.38
CA ALA A 61 16.20 -5.87 -4.50
C ALA A 61 15.86 -4.43 -4.14
N PHE A 62 14.71 -4.00 -4.63
CA PHE A 62 14.13 -2.70 -4.33
C PHE A 62 12.98 -2.93 -3.36
N ARG A 63 12.88 -2.12 -2.32
CA ARG A 63 11.79 -2.26 -1.35
C ARG A 63 11.02 -0.96 -1.25
N VAL A 64 9.71 -1.11 -1.08
CA VAL A 64 8.81 0.02 -0.94
C VAL A 64 7.97 -0.18 0.31
N ARG A 65 7.91 0.85 1.14
CA ARG A 65 6.99 0.84 2.27
C ARG A 65 5.77 1.63 1.86
N VAL A 66 4.62 1.00 1.95
CA VAL A 66 3.38 1.54 1.42
C VAL A 66 2.32 1.56 2.52
N ASN A 67 1.63 2.67 2.63
CA ASN A 67 0.45 2.76 3.48
C ASN A 67 -0.78 2.57 2.59
N LEU A 68 -1.54 1.55 2.89
CA LEU A 68 -2.76 1.26 2.15
C LEU A 68 -3.94 1.82 2.91
N SER A 69 -4.74 2.61 2.22
CA SER A 69 -5.95 3.17 2.81
C SER A 69 -7.16 2.52 2.17
N PHE A 70 -8.10 2.13 2.98
CA PHE A 70 -9.34 1.60 2.46
C PHE A 70 -10.47 2.07 3.33
N LYS A 71 -11.64 2.19 2.72
CA LYS A 71 -12.78 2.76 3.40
C LYS A 71 -13.21 1.85 4.54
N TYR A 72 -13.36 2.42 5.70
CA TYR A 72 -13.79 1.67 6.85
C TYR A 72 -15.29 1.43 6.73
N GLU A 73 -15.67 0.15 6.78
CA GLU A 73 -17.02 -0.14 6.61
C GLU A 73 -17.62 -0.38 7.91
N GLY A 74 -17.39 0.08 8.85
CA GLY A 74 -17.94 -0.12 10.11
C GLY A 74 -19.26 -0.73 10.02
N LYS A 75 -19.89 -1.24 9.62
CA LYS A 75 -21.01 -1.78 9.54
C LYS A 75 -21.97 -1.28 10.09
N ASP A 76 -22.19 -0.80 9.88
CA ASP A 76 -22.88 -0.13 10.24
C ASP A 76 -23.75 -0.47 10.45
#